data_e8a5f409f5faec8cb800fcd4d7177e62
#
_entry.id   e8a5f409f5faec8cb800fcd4d7177e62
#
_cell.length_a   1.000
_cell.length_b   1.000
_cell.length_c   1.000
_cell.angle_alpha   90.00
_cell.angle_beta   90.00
_cell.angle_gamma   90.00
#
_symmetry.space_group_name_H-M   'P 1'
#
loop_
_entity.id
_entity.type
_entity.pdbx_description
1 polymer ?
#
loop_
_entity_poly.entity_id
_entity_poly.type
_entity_poly.pdbx_seq_one_letter_code
_entity_poly.pdbx_strand_id
1 'polypeptide(L)'
;GDILFDEEFAKKNKESITSARNLLADDLSVKVFDNILEFYKTGELSLLDGITTDKDEAFSLLSLGENETYVDLGAYNGDTVDEFLNYTNGKYKFITALEPNAKNYSKLQAHCSEMKNLELWQLGAYSHNTTLCFNNKAGRNSAIVNESNTKTPVAAVDTILCGRAATYVKADVEGADFETILGMKNTLKMFKPKLNFSAYHRFEDIFRLPLLISGIN
;
A
#
# COMPACT_ATOMS: atom_id res chain seq x y z
N GLY A 1 -4.12 4.26 23.96
CA GLY A 1 -2.72 4.00 24.28
C GLY A 1 -2.03 3.46 23.04
N ASP A 2 -0.83 3.96 22.76
CA ASP A 2 -0.04 3.50 21.64
C ASP A 2 0.28 2.02 21.87
N ILE A 3 0.03 1.17 20.88
CA ILE A 3 0.40 -0.24 20.91
C ILE A 3 1.93 -0.25 20.78
N LEU A 4 2.62 -0.76 21.82
CA LEU A 4 4.06 -0.97 21.77
C LEU A 4 4.32 -2.38 21.25
N PHE A 5 5.34 -2.54 20.42
CA PHE A 5 5.83 -3.84 20.01
C PHE A 5 6.76 -4.39 21.11
N ASP A 6 6.15 -4.88 22.19
CA ASP A 6 6.84 -5.47 23.33
C ASP A 6 6.82 -7.01 23.29
N GLU A 7 7.41 -7.64 24.32
CA GLU A 7 7.44 -9.11 24.41
C GLU A 7 6.05 -9.73 24.52
N GLU A 8 5.10 -9.06 25.15
CA GLU A 8 3.73 -9.54 25.28
C GLU A 8 3.03 -9.53 23.93
N PHE A 9 3.17 -8.43 23.17
CA PHE A 9 2.65 -8.31 21.80
C PHE A 9 3.27 -9.39 20.89
N ALA A 10 4.60 -9.55 20.93
CA ALA A 10 5.30 -10.55 20.12
C ALA A 10 4.83 -11.99 20.47
N LYS A 11 4.67 -12.30 21.77
CA LYS A 11 4.19 -13.60 22.23
C LYS A 11 2.75 -13.88 21.79
N LYS A 12 1.86 -12.88 21.90
CA LYS A 12 0.46 -12.97 21.47
C LYS A 12 0.33 -13.23 19.97
N ASN A 13 1.21 -12.67 19.16
CA ASN A 13 1.19 -12.77 17.71
C ASN A 13 2.16 -13.80 17.13
N LYS A 14 2.80 -14.64 17.97
CA LYS A 14 3.86 -15.58 17.57
C LYS A 14 3.49 -16.48 16.40
N GLU A 15 2.28 -17.05 16.41
CA GLU A 15 1.81 -17.94 15.34
C GLU A 15 1.64 -17.17 14.01
N SER A 16 1.06 -15.97 14.05
CA SER A 16 0.90 -15.10 12.88
C SER A 16 2.25 -14.66 12.32
N ILE A 17 3.17 -14.24 13.17
CA ILE A 17 4.54 -13.85 12.78
C ILE A 17 5.24 -15.04 12.10
N THR A 18 5.20 -16.23 12.73
CA THR A 18 5.83 -17.43 12.14
C THR A 18 5.20 -17.80 10.80
N SER A 19 3.86 -17.74 10.70
CA SER A 19 3.15 -18.06 9.47
C SER A 19 3.47 -17.07 8.35
N ALA A 20 3.52 -15.76 8.64
CA ALA A 20 3.91 -14.74 7.66
C ALA A 20 5.36 -14.90 7.20
N ARG A 21 6.29 -15.15 8.14
CA ARG A 21 7.69 -15.44 7.83
C ARG A 21 7.84 -16.60 6.86
N ASN A 22 7.04 -17.66 7.02
CA ASN A 22 7.07 -18.84 6.16
C ASN A 22 6.49 -18.60 4.74
N LEU A 23 5.83 -17.46 4.49
CA LEU A 23 5.38 -17.05 3.15
C LEU A 23 6.48 -16.36 2.33
N LEU A 24 7.58 -15.95 2.97
CA LEU A 24 8.66 -15.22 2.30
C LEU A 24 9.44 -16.16 1.38
N ALA A 25 9.77 -15.68 0.18
CA ALA A 25 10.29 -16.50 -0.89
C ALA A 25 11.82 -16.68 -0.87
N ASP A 26 12.54 -15.82 -0.15
CA ASP A 26 14.01 -15.77 -0.18
C ASP A 26 14.63 -15.35 1.16
N ASP A 27 15.91 -15.64 1.33
CA ASP A 27 16.66 -15.39 2.58
C ASP A 27 16.79 -13.89 2.90
N LEU A 28 16.87 -13.02 1.89
CA LEU A 28 16.93 -11.57 2.11
C LEU A 28 15.62 -11.05 2.68
N SER A 29 14.49 -11.44 2.11
CA SER A 29 13.15 -11.11 2.62
C SER A 29 12.97 -11.59 4.06
N VAL A 30 13.43 -12.80 4.39
CA VAL A 30 13.43 -13.34 5.75
C VAL A 30 14.29 -12.49 6.69
N LYS A 31 15.51 -12.13 6.26
CA LYS A 31 16.41 -11.27 7.06
C LYS A 31 15.80 -9.89 7.31
N VAL A 32 15.21 -9.27 6.28
CA VAL A 32 14.52 -7.97 6.39
C VAL A 32 13.37 -8.07 7.41
N PHE A 33 12.54 -9.09 7.28
CA PHE A 33 11.41 -9.32 8.18
C PHE A 33 11.86 -9.49 9.64
N ASP A 34 12.84 -10.35 9.88
CA ASP A 34 13.35 -10.62 11.23
C ASP A 34 14.00 -9.37 11.85
N ASN A 35 14.81 -8.63 11.09
CA ASN A 35 15.46 -7.41 11.56
C ASN A 35 14.47 -6.28 11.88
N ILE A 36 13.42 -6.10 11.06
CA ILE A 36 12.39 -5.08 11.31
C ILE A 36 11.62 -5.43 12.60
N LEU A 37 11.26 -6.69 12.82
CA LEU A 37 10.59 -7.10 14.06
C LEU A 37 11.47 -6.90 15.30
N GLU A 38 12.75 -7.20 15.18
CA GLU A 38 13.69 -6.97 16.30
C GLU A 38 13.94 -5.46 16.52
N PHE A 39 14.02 -4.67 15.44
CA PHE A 39 14.05 -3.20 15.54
C PHE A 39 12.81 -2.63 16.24
N TYR A 40 11.61 -3.13 15.94
CA TYR A 40 10.40 -2.70 16.66
C TYR A 40 10.43 -3.01 18.17
N LYS A 41 11.12 -4.09 18.58
CA LYS A 41 11.27 -4.47 19.99
C LYS A 41 12.33 -3.66 20.74
N THR A 42 13.47 -3.41 20.06
CA THR A 42 14.67 -2.89 20.72
C THR A 42 14.92 -1.42 20.45
N GLY A 43 14.42 -0.88 19.29
CA GLY A 43 14.76 0.44 18.78
C GLY A 43 16.20 0.55 18.25
N GLU A 44 16.90 -0.57 18.07
CA GLU A 44 18.29 -0.59 17.65
C GLU A 44 18.43 -0.33 16.14
N LEU A 45 18.90 0.86 15.77
CA LEU A 45 19.00 1.31 14.37
C LEU A 45 19.98 0.47 13.54
N SER A 46 21.01 -0.11 14.15
CA SER A 46 21.98 -0.98 13.47
C SER A 46 21.34 -2.20 12.80
N LEU A 47 20.17 -2.64 13.28
CA LEU A 47 19.39 -3.71 12.66
C LEU A 47 18.87 -3.37 11.26
N LEU A 48 18.76 -2.08 10.95
CA LEU A 48 18.35 -1.59 9.62
C LEU A 48 19.51 -1.50 8.64
N ASP A 49 20.77 -1.61 9.14
CA ASP A 49 21.95 -1.58 8.28
C ASP A 49 22.03 -2.87 7.44
N GLY A 50 22.28 -2.70 6.14
CA GLY A 50 22.46 -3.82 5.22
C GLY A 50 21.19 -4.65 4.94
N ILE A 51 20.00 -4.09 5.24
CA ILE A 51 18.71 -4.65 4.80
C ILE A 51 17.96 -3.71 3.85
N THR A 52 18.53 -2.56 3.53
CA THR A 52 17.98 -1.65 2.53
C THR A 52 18.29 -2.20 1.14
N THR A 53 17.26 -2.49 0.38
CA THR A 53 17.37 -2.91 -1.02
C THR A 53 17.34 -1.68 -1.92
N ASP A 54 18.17 -1.65 -2.95
CA ASP A 54 18.10 -0.61 -3.97
C ASP A 54 16.73 -0.63 -4.65
N LYS A 55 16.23 0.55 -4.98
CA LYS A 55 14.88 0.71 -5.53
C LYS A 55 14.72 0.00 -6.87
N ASP A 56 15.72 0.11 -7.75
CA ASP A 56 15.70 -0.54 -9.06
C ASP A 56 15.73 -2.07 -8.92
N GLU A 57 16.49 -2.59 -7.95
CA GLU A 57 16.50 -4.01 -7.63
C GLU A 57 15.11 -4.47 -7.16
N ALA A 58 14.48 -3.75 -6.23
CA ALA A 58 13.13 -4.06 -5.74
C ALA A 58 12.08 -4.04 -6.86
N PHE A 59 12.13 -3.03 -7.74
CA PHE A 59 11.23 -2.94 -8.88
C PHE A 59 11.48 -4.00 -9.95
N SER A 60 12.71 -4.48 -10.10
CA SER A 60 13.04 -5.57 -11.02
C SER A 60 12.27 -6.85 -10.70
N LEU A 61 12.02 -7.11 -9.42
CA LEU A 61 11.22 -8.26 -8.96
C LEU A 61 9.76 -8.18 -9.42
N LEU A 62 9.22 -6.97 -9.57
CA LEU A 62 7.85 -6.77 -10.06
C LEU A 62 7.73 -7.07 -11.56
N SER A 63 8.84 -7.05 -12.32
CA SER A 63 8.86 -7.31 -13.76
C SER A 63 7.74 -6.58 -14.49
N LEU A 64 7.65 -5.25 -14.28
CA LEU A 64 6.61 -4.43 -14.89
C LEU A 64 6.81 -4.35 -16.40
N GLY A 65 5.73 -4.51 -17.15
CA GLY A 65 5.74 -4.51 -18.62
C GLY A 65 4.98 -3.31 -19.19
N GLU A 66 5.02 -3.18 -20.53
CA GLU A 66 4.42 -2.07 -21.28
C GLU A 66 2.88 -2.09 -21.33
N ASN A 67 2.25 -3.20 -20.91
CA ASN A 67 0.80 -3.40 -20.96
C ASN A 67 0.13 -3.46 -19.58
N GLU A 68 0.76 -2.89 -18.56
CA GLU A 68 0.20 -2.90 -17.21
C GLU A 68 -1.10 -2.09 -17.13
N THR A 69 -2.03 -2.61 -16.35
CA THR A 69 -3.16 -1.86 -15.81
C THR A 69 -2.83 -1.56 -14.37
N TYR A 70 -2.40 -0.33 -14.11
CA TYR A 70 -1.88 0.13 -12.83
C TYR A 70 -2.97 0.73 -11.96
N VAL A 71 -2.96 0.40 -10.68
CA VAL A 71 -3.82 1.01 -9.64
C VAL A 71 -2.93 1.63 -8.59
N ASP A 72 -3.01 2.94 -8.41
CA ASP A 72 -2.25 3.73 -7.45
C ASP A 72 -3.15 4.20 -6.31
N LEU A 73 -2.98 3.63 -5.14
CA LEU A 73 -3.77 3.93 -3.95
C LEU A 73 -2.94 4.80 -3.00
N GLY A 74 -3.28 6.09 -2.92
CA GLY A 74 -2.48 7.13 -2.28
C GLY A 74 -1.46 7.71 -3.26
N ALA A 75 -1.95 8.25 -4.39
CA ALA A 75 -1.13 8.75 -5.49
C ALA A 75 -0.49 10.13 -5.23
N TYR A 76 -0.80 10.76 -4.08
CA TYR A 76 -0.25 12.04 -3.63
C TYR A 76 -0.30 13.12 -4.73
N ASN A 77 0.83 13.52 -5.27
CA ASN A 77 0.95 14.52 -6.34
C ASN A 77 1.31 13.93 -7.71
N GLY A 78 1.35 12.60 -7.84
CA GLY A 78 1.67 11.88 -9.07
C GLY A 78 3.10 11.37 -9.16
N ASP A 79 3.92 11.52 -8.10
CA ASP A 79 5.30 11.02 -8.06
C ASP A 79 5.41 9.50 -8.25
N THR A 80 4.45 8.75 -7.74
CA THR A 80 4.37 7.29 -7.92
C THR A 80 3.89 6.89 -9.31
N VAL A 81 3.11 7.74 -9.96
CA VAL A 81 2.77 7.57 -11.40
C VAL A 81 4.02 7.75 -12.26
N ASP A 82 4.83 8.79 -12.00
CA ASP A 82 6.10 8.99 -12.72
C ASP A 82 7.06 7.83 -12.51
N GLU A 83 7.15 7.34 -11.28
CA GLU A 83 7.97 6.18 -10.96
C GLU A 83 7.54 4.96 -11.78
N PHE A 84 6.25 4.65 -11.80
CA PHE A 84 5.70 3.58 -12.63
C PHE A 84 6.04 3.78 -14.11
N LEU A 85 5.89 4.98 -14.65
CA LEU A 85 6.21 5.30 -16.04
C LEU A 85 7.70 5.10 -16.37
N ASN A 86 8.61 5.38 -15.42
CA ASN A 86 10.03 5.14 -15.60
C ASN A 86 10.32 3.64 -15.78
N TYR A 87 9.68 2.76 -15.02
CA TYR A 87 9.88 1.30 -15.13
C TYR A 87 9.15 0.66 -16.30
N THR A 88 8.19 1.35 -16.91
CA THR A 88 7.46 0.85 -18.09
C THR A 88 7.82 1.58 -19.39
N ASN A 89 8.88 2.40 -19.39
CA ASN A 89 9.30 3.24 -20.53
C ASN A 89 8.16 4.14 -21.04
N GLY A 90 7.35 4.67 -20.13
CA GLY A 90 6.20 5.52 -20.45
C GLY A 90 5.00 4.79 -21.07
N LYS A 91 5.01 3.45 -21.10
CA LYS A 91 3.95 2.66 -21.72
C LYS A 91 3.08 1.96 -20.66
N TYR A 92 1.80 1.97 -20.89
CA TYR A 92 0.80 1.31 -20.04
C TYR A 92 -0.53 1.14 -20.79
N LYS A 93 -1.37 0.28 -20.28
CA LYS A 93 -2.72 0.08 -20.82
C LYS A 93 -3.71 1.05 -20.21
N PHE A 94 -3.72 1.17 -18.90
CA PHE A 94 -4.61 2.05 -18.14
C PHE A 94 -4.08 2.34 -16.74
N ILE A 95 -4.35 3.53 -16.20
CA ILE A 95 -4.02 3.91 -14.82
C ILE A 95 -5.29 4.32 -14.09
N THR A 96 -5.49 3.83 -12.88
CA THR A 96 -6.51 4.30 -11.93
C THR A 96 -5.78 4.79 -10.69
N ALA A 97 -5.88 6.10 -10.39
CA ALA A 97 -5.17 6.69 -9.25
C ALA A 97 -6.14 7.36 -8.27
N LEU A 98 -5.96 7.08 -6.98
CA LEU A 98 -6.77 7.58 -5.88
C LEU A 98 -5.93 8.46 -4.96
N GLU A 99 -6.43 9.66 -4.65
CA GLU A 99 -5.86 10.57 -3.67
C GLU A 99 -6.97 11.29 -2.90
N PRO A 100 -7.12 11.05 -1.59
CA PRO A 100 -8.23 11.62 -0.82
C PRO A 100 -8.04 13.11 -0.49
N ASN A 101 -6.82 13.60 -0.35
CA ASN A 101 -6.56 14.98 0.03
C ASN A 101 -6.78 15.93 -1.15
N ALA A 102 -7.70 16.88 -1.03
CA ALA A 102 -8.08 17.79 -2.12
C ALA A 102 -6.89 18.60 -2.70
N LYS A 103 -5.95 19.02 -1.85
CA LYS A 103 -4.77 19.79 -2.28
C LYS A 103 -3.81 18.93 -3.10
N ASN A 104 -3.57 17.70 -2.66
CA ASN A 104 -2.73 16.74 -3.36
C ASN A 104 -3.41 16.28 -4.65
N TYR A 105 -4.71 16.00 -4.60
CA TYR A 105 -5.50 15.63 -5.76
C TYR A 105 -5.46 16.71 -6.86
N SER A 106 -5.54 18.00 -6.50
CA SER A 106 -5.41 19.09 -7.49
C SER A 106 -4.03 19.11 -8.14
N LYS A 107 -2.96 18.78 -7.41
CA LYS A 107 -1.62 18.65 -7.98
C LYS A 107 -1.54 17.43 -8.90
N LEU A 108 -2.06 16.28 -8.47
CA LEU A 108 -2.15 15.05 -9.27
C LEU A 108 -2.88 15.31 -10.58
N GLN A 109 -4.04 16.00 -10.55
CA GLN A 109 -4.78 16.37 -11.77
C GLN A 109 -3.96 17.24 -12.71
N ALA A 110 -3.27 18.27 -12.18
CA ALA A 110 -2.43 19.15 -12.98
C ALA A 110 -1.24 18.36 -13.58
N HIS A 111 -0.61 17.50 -12.79
CA HIS A 111 0.51 16.69 -13.22
C HIS A 111 0.16 15.72 -14.34
N CYS A 112 -0.98 15.05 -14.22
CA CYS A 112 -1.43 14.05 -15.19
C CYS A 112 -2.30 14.61 -16.33
N SER A 113 -2.41 15.94 -16.48
CA SER A 113 -3.37 16.60 -17.40
C SER A 113 -3.26 16.18 -18.86
N GLU A 114 -2.05 15.86 -19.33
CA GLU A 114 -1.77 15.46 -20.71
C GLU A 114 -1.79 13.94 -20.93
N MET A 115 -1.97 13.15 -19.84
CA MET A 115 -1.94 11.71 -19.91
C MET A 115 -3.25 11.16 -20.47
N LYS A 116 -3.16 10.08 -21.25
CA LYS A 116 -4.30 9.35 -21.80
C LYS A 116 -4.50 8.02 -21.07
N ASN A 117 -5.69 7.44 -21.17
CA ASN A 117 -6.01 6.16 -20.53
C ASN A 117 -5.78 6.19 -19.01
N LEU A 118 -6.23 7.24 -18.37
CA LEU A 118 -6.09 7.52 -16.95
C LEU A 118 -7.43 7.96 -16.37
N GLU A 119 -7.73 7.49 -15.15
CA GLU A 119 -8.80 8.05 -14.33
C GLU A 119 -8.28 8.41 -12.95
N LEU A 120 -8.71 9.54 -12.42
CA LEU A 120 -8.33 10.09 -11.13
C LEU A 120 -9.57 10.19 -10.24
N TRP A 121 -9.42 9.74 -8.98
CA TRP A 121 -10.49 9.75 -7.99
C TRP A 121 -10.07 10.51 -6.74
N GLN A 122 -10.83 11.56 -6.37
CA GLN A 122 -10.62 12.26 -5.10
C GLN A 122 -11.31 11.50 -3.96
N LEU A 123 -10.78 10.34 -3.63
CA LEU A 123 -11.24 9.49 -2.52
C LEU A 123 -10.13 8.57 -2.04
N GLY A 124 -10.31 8.01 -0.84
CA GLY A 124 -9.40 7.01 -0.28
C GLY A 124 -9.84 5.59 -0.60
N ALA A 125 -8.90 4.66 -0.57
CA ALA A 125 -9.19 3.23 -0.65
C ALA A 125 -9.58 2.68 0.73
N TYR A 126 -10.60 1.80 0.76
CA TYR A 126 -11.11 1.18 1.99
C TYR A 126 -11.83 -0.15 1.70
N SER A 127 -12.37 -0.80 2.74
CA SER A 127 -13.09 -2.08 2.59
C SER A 127 -14.47 -1.94 1.95
N HIS A 128 -15.10 -0.78 2.04
CA HIS A 128 -16.43 -0.48 1.51
C HIS A 128 -16.61 1.02 1.28
N ASN A 129 -17.65 1.37 0.55
CA ASN A 129 -17.96 2.76 0.25
C ASN A 129 -18.55 3.46 1.47
N THR A 130 -17.88 4.47 1.97
CA THR A 130 -18.32 5.26 3.14
C THR A 130 -17.60 6.61 3.20
N THR A 131 -17.78 7.32 4.31
CA THR A 131 -17.05 8.56 4.60
C THR A 131 -16.33 8.39 5.93
N LEU A 132 -15.04 8.61 5.94
CA LEU A 132 -14.20 8.54 7.14
C LEU A 132 -13.76 9.94 7.59
N CYS A 133 -13.41 10.06 8.85
CA CYS A 133 -12.82 11.26 9.41
C CYS A 133 -11.30 11.08 9.46
N PHE A 134 -10.55 11.97 8.80
CA PHE A 134 -9.09 11.97 8.85
C PHE A 134 -8.58 13.18 9.63
N ASN A 135 -7.48 12.99 10.36
CA ASN A 135 -6.80 14.10 11.01
C ASN A 135 -6.00 14.87 9.96
N ASN A 136 -6.39 16.13 9.70
CA ASN A 136 -5.68 17.03 8.78
C ASN A 136 -4.39 17.58 9.39
N LYS A 137 -3.45 16.74 9.78
CA LYS A 137 -2.05 17.21 9.87
C LYS A 137 -1.54 17.29 8.45
N ALA A 138 -1.28 18.51 7.97
CA ALA A 138 -0.73 18.76 6.64
C ALA A 138 0.59 17.98 6.48
N GLY A 139 0.61 17.05 5.51
CA GLY A 139 1.79 16.25 5.23
C GLY A 139 1.46 14.77 4.97
N ARG A 140 2.49 13.95 4.85
CA ARG A 140 2.42 12.50 4.62
C ARG A 140 1.86 11.68 5.81
N ASN A 141 1.38 12.32 6.88
CA ASN A 141 0.94 11.68 8.12
C ASN A 141 -0.56 11.87 8.36
N SER A 142 -1.40 11.62 7.38
CA SER A 142 -2.86 11.66 7.53
C SER A 142 -3.36 10.31 8.02
N ALA A 143 -3.70 10.18 9.30
CA ALA A 143 -4.27 8.95 9.87
C ALA A 143 -5.79 9.04 10.04
N ILE A 144 -6.48 7.92 9.99
CA ILE A 144 -7.91 7.82 10.33
C ILE A 144 -8.10 8.09 11.82
N VAL A 145 -8.97 9.03 12.16
CA VAL A 145 -9.30 9.38 13.55
C VAL A 145 -10.81 9.46 13.77
N ASN A 146 -11.26 9.19 14.99
CA ASN A 146 -12.68 9.18 15.32
C ASN A 146 -13.29 10.60 15.44
N GLU A 147 -12.46 11.63 15.60
CA GLU A 147 -12.90 13.03 15.77
C GLU A 147 -12.01 13.96 14.93
N SER A 148 -12.39 14.23 13.71
CA SER A 148 -11.82 15.32 12.91
C SER A 148 -12.90 16.04 12.12
N ASN A 149 -12.64 17.31 11.78
CA ASN A 149 -13.58 18.13 11.01
C ASN A 149 -13.58 17.84 9.51
N THR A 150 -12.71 16.94 9.03
CA THR A 150 -12.60 16.65 7.59
C THR A 150 -13.15 15.28 7.28
N LYS A 151 -14.29 15.27 6.61
CA LYS A 151 -14.93 14.08 6.08
C LYS A 151 -14.35 13.77 4.71
N THR A 152 -13.80 12.57 4.54
CA THR A 152 -13.20 12.12 3.30
C THR A 152 -13.97 10.91 2.76
N PRO A 153 -14.45 10.96 1.53
CA PRO A 153 -15.07 9.80 0.90
C PRO A 153 -14.02 8.72 0.67
N VAL A 154 -14.43 7.47 0.91
CA VAL A 154 -13.60 6.29 0.66
C VAL A 154 -14.43 5.22 -0.04
N ALA A 155 -13.78 4.37 -0.82
CA ALA A 155 -14.45 3.32 -1.55
C ALA A 155 -13.63 2.02 -1.61
N ALA A 156 -14.32 0.90 -1.82
CA ALA A 156 -13.67 -0.35 -2.15
C ALA A 156 -13.10 -0.30 -3.57
N VAL A 157 -11.87 -0.78 -3.73
CA VAL A 157 -11.19 -0.85 -5.04
C VAL A 157 -12.01 -1.70 -6.03
N ASP A 158 -12.62 -2.78 -5.57
CA ASP A 158 -13.51 -3.62 -6.38
C ASP A 158 -14.70 -2.83 -6.96
N THR A 159 -15.23 -1.85 -6.20
CA THR A 159 -16.31 -0.97 -6.68
C THR A 159 -15.82 0.00 -7.74
N ILE A 160 -14.65 0.60 -7.54
CA ILE A 160 -14.05 1.57 -8.48
C ILE A 160 -13.68 0.87 -9.80
N LEU A 161 -13.03 -0.27 -9.71
CA LEU A 161 -12.62 -1.02 -10.90
C LEU A 161 -13.80 -1.65 -11.64
N CYS A 162 -14.89 -1.99 -10.93
CA CYS A 162 -16.09 -2.57 -11.52
C CYS A 162 -15.80 -3.75 -12.49
N GLY A 163 -14.91 -4.66 -12.06
CA GLY A 163 -14.49 -5.82 -12.85
C GLY A 163 -13.39 -5.55 -13.88
N ARG A 164 -12.88 -4.32 -13.99
CA ARG A 164 -11.70 -4.03 -14.83
C ARG A 164 -10.45 -4.69 -14.23
N ALA A 165 -9.60 -5.19 -15.11
CA ALA A 165 -8.36 -5.84 -14.71
C ALA A 165 -7.41 -4.85 -14.01
N ALA A 166 -6.72 -5.35 -12.99
CA ALA A 166 -5.52 -4.72 -12.43
C ALA A 166 -4.38 -5.74 -12.53
N THR A 167 -3.22 -5.32 -13.04
CA THR A 167 -2.02 -6.16 -13.15
C THR A 167 -0.92 -5.74 -12.19
N TYR A 168 -0.97 -4.48 -11.75
CA TYR A 168 -0.09 -3.93 -10.73
C TYR A 168 -0.88 -2.99 -9.82
N VAL A 169 -0.71 -3.14 -8.51
CA VAL A 169 -1.32 -2.27 -7.49
C VAL A 169 -0.25 -1.81 -6.52
N LYS A 170 -0.10 -0.50 -6.37
CA LYS A 170 0.67 0.13 -5.30
C LYS A 170 -0.29 0.72 -4.28
N ALA A 171 0.01 0.55 -3.00
CA ALA A 171 -0.77 1.17 -1.93
C ALA A 171 0.15 1.76 -0.86
N ASP A 172 -0.12 3.03 -0.55
CA ASP A 172 0.41 3.77 0.58
C ASP A 172 -0.74 4.64 1.12
N VAL A 173 -1.56 4.05 2.00
CA VAL A 173 -2.88 4.58 2.38
C VAL A 173 -2.96 4.94 3.87
N GLU A 174 -1.81 5.25 4.46
CA GLU A 174 -1.68 5.83 5.80
C GLU A 174 -2.42 5.03 6.89
N GLY A 175 -2.23 3.69 6.88
CA GLY A 175 -2.76 2.76 7.87
C GLY A 175 -4.17 2.21 7.57
N ALA A 176 -4.71 2.48 6.38
CA ALA A 176 -5.90 1.82 5.86
C ALA A 176 -5.58 0.56 5.01
N ASP A 177 -4.33 0.10 5.02
CA ASP A 177 -3.81 -0.95 4.15
C ASP A 177 -4.59 -2.27 4.29
N PHE A 178 -4.86 -2.68 5.52
CA PHE A 178 -5.65 -3.89 5.80
C PHE A 178 -7.06 -3.80 5.22
N GLU A 179 -7.76 -2.69 5.46
CA GLU A 179 -9.11 -2.44 4.95
C GLU A 179 -9.10 -2.32 3.42
N THR A 180 -8.07 -1.72 2.85
CA THR A 180 -7.89 -1.61 1.40
C THR A 180 -7.80 -2.99 0.74
N ILE A 181 -7.02 -3.92 1.31
CA ILE A 181 -6.94 -5.31 0.83
C ILE A 181 -8.32 -5.99 0.92
N LEU A 182 -9.08 -5.76 2.00
CA LEU A 182 -10.45 -6.27 2.10
C LEU A 182 -11.36 -5.74 0.99
N GLY A 183 -11.17 -4.46 0.59
CA GLY A 183 -11.94 -3.79 -0.46
C GLY A 183 -11.54 -4.18 -1.89
N MET A 184 -10.48 -4.98 -2.07
CA MET A 184 -10.01 -5.45 -3.39
C MET A 184 -9.95 -6.98 -3.52
N LYS A 185 -10.67 -7.71 -2.67
CA LYS A 185 -10.66 -9.18 -2.64
C LYS A 185 -11.00 -9.83 -3.98
N ASN A 186 -11.99 -9.29 -4.70
CA ASN A 186 -12.36 -9.83 -6.01
C ASN A 186 -11.30 -9.56 -7.06
N THR A 187 -10.72 -8.36 -7.05
CA THR A 187 -9.58 -7.99 -7.90
C THR A 187 -8.39 -8.92 -7.66
N LEU A 188 -8.03 -9.17 -6.39
CA LEU A 188 -6.94 -10.09 -6.03
C LEU A 188 -7.19 -11.52 -6.53
N LYS A 189 -8.38 -12.07 -6.28
CA LYS A 189 -8.75 -13.43 -6.73
C LYS A 189 -8.75 -13.58 -8.24
N MET A 190 -9.31 -12.58 -8.94
CA MET A 190 -9.56 -12.67 -10.38
C MET A 190 -8.31 -12.40 -11.20
N PHE A 191 -7.51 -11.41 -10.82
CA PHE A 191 -6.42 -10.91 -11.66
C PHE A 191 -5.04 -11.21 -11.12
N LYS A 192 -4.91 -11.53 -9.82
CA LYS A 192 -3.62 -11.81 -9.15
C LYS A 192 -2.55 -10.76 -9.48
N PRO A 193 -2.83 -9.46 -9.25
CA PRO A 193 -1.90 -8.40 -9.59
C PRO A 193 -0.60 -8.52 -8.82
N LYS A 194 0.47 -7.97 -9.37
CA LYS A 194 1.69 -7.62 -8.62
C LYS A 194 1.33 -6.58 -7.58
N LEU A 195 1.85 -6.70 -6.35
CA LEU A 195 1.48 -5.83 -5.23
C LEU A 195 2.72 -5.13 -4.67
N ASN A 196 2.61 -3.84 -4.43
CA ASN A 196 3.59 -3.02 -3.72
C ASN A 196 2.87 -2.23 -2.63
N PHE A 197 2.87 -2.76 -1.40
CA PHE A 197 2.15 -2.19 -0.27
C PHE A 197 3.11 -1.68 0.80
N SER A 198 2.82 -0.50 1.34
CA SER A 198 3.49 0.03 2.53
C SER A 198 3.07 -0.74 3.77
N ALA A 199 4.01 -1.46 4.40
CA ALA A 199 3.72 -2.30 5.57
C ALA A 199 4.31 -1.72 6.87
N TYR A 200 4.46 -0.39 6.95
CA TYR A 200 5.11 0.30 8.07
C TYR A 200 4.19 1.18 8.90
N HIS A 201 2.93 1.36 8.50
CA HIS A 201 2.01 2.23 9.21
C HIS A 201 1.58 1.69 10.57
N ARG A 202 1.54 0.37 10.72
CA ARG A 202 1.28 -0.32 11.97
C ARG A 202 2.26 -1.47 12.13
N PHE A 203 2.68 -1.75 13.35
CA PHE A 203 3.62 -2.84 13.62
C PHE A 203 3.14 -4.20 13.11
N GLU A 204 1.84 -4.45 13.19
CA GLU A 204 1.27 -5.70 12.74
C GLU A 204 1.16 -5.83 11.22
N ASP A 205 1.27 -4.74 10.45
CA ASP A 205 1.08 -4.80 9.00
C ASP A 205 2.12 -5.69 8.32
N ILE A 206 3.35 -5.73 8.84
CA ILE A 206 4.42 -6.58 8.31
C ILE A 206 4.05 -8.08 8.26
N PHE A 207 3.19 -8.56 9.16
CA PHE A 207 2.73 -9.95 9.15
C PHE A 207 1.25 -10.10 8.81
N ARG A 208 0.39 -9.13 9.14
CA ARG A 208 -1.05 -9.20 8.86
C ARG A 208 -1.37 -9.07 7.37
N LEU A 209 -0.71 -8.16 6.66
CA LEU A 209 -0.99 -7.95 5.23
C LEU A 209 -0.61 -9.17 4.39
N PRO A 210 0.59 -9.77 4.51
CA PRO A 210 0.92 -11.00 3.78
C PRO A 210 -0.03 -12.16 4.09
N LEU A 211 -0.41 -12.35 5.35
CA LEU A 211 -1.35 -13.39 5.74
C LEU A 211 -2.74 -13.19 5.15
N LEU A 212 -3.24 -11.95 5.15
CA LEU A 212 -4.53 -11.62 4.56
C LEU A 212 -4.52 -11.89 3.05
N ILE A 213 -3.48 -11.46 2.34
CA ILE A 213 -3.34 -11.67 0.90
C ILE A 213 -3.25 -13.17 0.59
N SER A 214 -2.44 -13.92 1.32
CA SER A 214 -2.31 -15.38 1.16
C SER A 214 -3.63 -16.12 1.39
N GLY A 215 -4.47 -15.65 2.31
CA GLY A 215 -5.79 -16.23 2.57
C GLY A 215 -6.87 -15.89 1.54
N ILE A 216 -6.62 -14.92 0.65
CA ILE A 216 -7.55 -14.53 -0.40
C ILE A 216 -7.35 -15.38 -1.67
N ASN A 217 -6.15 -15.83 -1.95
CA ASN A 217 -5.75 -16.56 -3.17
C ASN A 217 -6.18 -18.02 -3.19
#